data_75c2719982309619a7c83e9478f926cc
#
_entry.id   75c2719982309619a7c83e9478f926cc
#
_cell.length_a   1.000
_cell.length_b   1.000
_cell.length_c   1.000
_cell.angle_alpha   90.00
_cell.angle_beta   90.00
_cell.angle_gamma   90.00
#
_symmetry.space_group_name_H-M   'P 1'
#
loop_
_entity.id
_entity.type
_entity.pdbx_description
1 polymer ?
#
loop_
_entity_poly.entity_id
_entity_poly.type
_entity_poly.pdbx_seq_one_letter_code
_entity_poly.pdbx_strand_id
1 'polypeptide(L)'
;GGGGLGYGSGVGLGSRKDVGISFETPVIMGALPKEAILKVIRQNQNQIRYCYEVQLQKQQDLEGRVKIKWVIGGTGDVVKAQLAESTMKSPAVENCIIEKIRGWKFPAPAGGGIVEVVYPWVLKAS
;
A
#
# COMPACT_ATOMS: atom_id res chain seq x y z
N GLY A 1 12.91 15.56 -4.69
CA GLY A 1 12.99 15.77 -4.36
C GLY A 1 13.22 15.62 -4.30
N GLY A 2 12.99 15.45 -4.36
CA GLY A 2 13.11 15.43 -3.98
C GLY A 2 13.26 15.18 -3.87
N GLY A 3 13.07 15.04 -3.74
CA GLY A 3 13.11 14.91 -3.25
C GLY A 3 13.21 14.60 -3.05
N GLY A 4 12.96 14.48 -2.83
CA GLY A 4 12.94 14.30 -2.22
C GLY A 4 12.90 13.94 -1.98
N LEU A 5 12.67 13.84 -1.83
CA LEU A 5 12.52 13.69 -1.27
C LEU A 5 12.73 13.60 -0.65
N GLY A 6 12.46 13.42 -0.27
CA GLY A 6 12.46 13.48 0.71
C GLY A 6 12.40 13.11 1.13
N TYR A 7 12.15 12.88 1.43
CA TYR A 7 11.86 12.89 2.11
C TYR A 7 12.05 13.01 2.79
N GLY A 8 11.76 12.81 2.91
CA GLY A 8 11.70 13.16 3.93
C GLY A 8 11.56 13.20 4.30
N SER A 9 11.33 13.07 4.40
CA SER A 9 10.99 13.43 4.93
C SER A 9 10.70 13.49 5.05
N GLY A 10 10.34 13.41 5.00
CA GLY A 10 9.96 13.73 5.44
C GLY A 10 9.65 13.75 5.29
N VAL A 11 9.34 13.66 5.36
CA VAL A 11 8.94 14.09 5.36
C VAL A 11 8.69 14.52 5.31
N GLY A 12 8.40 14.60 5.30
CA GLY A 12 8.03 15.21 5.50
C GLY A 12 7.68 15.59 5.25
N LEU A 13 7.28 15.74 5.53
CA LEU A 13 6.79 16.32 5.34
C LEU A 13 6.38 17.08 5.21
N GLY A 14 6.15 17.53 5.28
CA GLY A 14 5.70 18.08 5.23
C GLY A 14 5.17 18.53 4.61
N SER A 15 5.05 18.82 4.55
CA SER A 15 4.70 18.97 3.84
C SER A 15 4.45 18.75 3.04
N ARG A 16 4.06 19.04 3.05
CA ARG A 16 3.76 18.60 2.27
C ARG A 16 4.03 18.01 1.13
N LYS A 17 4.43 18.16 0.63
CA LYS A 17 5.00 17.56 -0.52
C LYS A 17 5.07 16.10 -0.46
N ASP A 18 4.23 15.56 0.33
CA ASP A 18 4.07 14.14 0.45
C ASP A 18 3.30 13.59 -0.72
N VAL A 19 3.57 12.36 -1.05
CA VAL A 19 2.68 11.58 -1.88
C VAL A 19 1.36 11.49 -1.15
N GLY A 20 0.28 11.94 -1.76
CA GLY A 20 -1.02 11.91 -1.15
C GLY A 20 -1.58 10.51 -1.14
N ILE A 21 -2.10 10.08 -0.01
CA ILE A 21 -2.72 8.78 0.13
C ILE A 21 -4.14 8.99 0.63
N SER A 22 -5.08 8.38 -0.06
CA SER A 22 -6.49 8.53 0.21
C SER A 22 -6.89 8.01 1.59
N PHE A 23 -7.99 8.52 2.09
CA PHE A 23 -8.59 8.06 3.33
C PHE A 23 -9.79 7.16 3.08
N GLU A 24 -9.87 6.54 1.90
CA GLU A 24 -10.94 5.59 1.64
C GLU A 24 -10.87 4.44 2.64
N THR A 25 -12.05 3.89 2.94
CA THR A 25 -12.15 2.83 3.94
C THR A 25 -11.74 1.50 3.33
N PRO A 26 -10.79 0.79 3.93
CA PRO A 26 -10.46 -0.55 3.48
C PRO A 26 -11.56 -1.53 3.84
N VAL A 27 -11.66 -2.60 3.08
CA VAL A 27 -12.58 -3.70 3.36
C VAL A 27 -11.78 -4.85 3.95
N ILE A 28 -12.20 -5.32 5.13
CA ILE A 28 -11.52 -6.38 5.84
C ILE A 28 -12.55 -7.44 6.22
N MET A 29 -12.28 -8.68 5.84
CA MET A 29 -13.16 -9.81 6.15
C MET A 29 -12.34 -10.90 6.80
N GLY A 30 -12.61 -11.18 8.07
CA GLY A 30 -11.92 -12.22 8.81
C GLY A 30 -11.61 -11.79 10.24
N ALA A 31 -10.91 -12.66 10.96
CA ALA A 31 -10.74 -12.53 12.40
C ALA A 31 -9.44 -11.82 12.78
N LEU A 32 -9.24 -10.62 12.24
CA LEU A 32 -8.17 -9.71 12.67
C LEU A 32 -8.78 -8.34 12.90
N PRO A 33 -8.41 -7.66 13.99
CA PRO A 33 -8.86 -6.30 14.20
C PRO A 33 -8.35 -5.37 13.10
N LYS A 34 -9.19 -4.44 12.70
CA LYS A 34 -8.83 -3.46 11.68
C LYS A 34 -7.53 -2.73 12.05
N GLU A 35 -7.38 -2.37 13.32
CA GLU A 35 -6.19 -1.62 13.74
C GLU A 35 -4.91 -2.43 13.61
N ALA A 36 -4.97 -3.73 13.81
CA ALA A 36 -3.79 -4.58 13.63
C ALA A 36 -3.34 -4.58 12.16
N ILE A 37 -4.31 -4.61 11.24
CA ILE A 37 -4.02 -4.60 9.82
C ILE A 37 -3.48 -3.23 9.41
N LEU A 38 -4.14 -2.15 9.83
CA LEU A 38 -3.71 -0.80 9.48
C LEU A 38 -2.33 -0.48 10.03
N LYS A 39 -1.98 -1.04 11.19
CA LYS A 39 -0.65 -0.83 11.76
C LYS A 39 0.43 -1.38 10.83
N VAL A 40 0.24 -2.58 10.30
CA VAL A 40 1.21 -3.18 9.38
C VAL A 40 1.30 -2.36 8.10
N ILE A 41 0.16 -1.92 7.58
CA ILE A 41 0.14 -1.10 6.37
C ILE A 41 0.93 0.19 6.61
N ARG A 42 0.69 0.87 7.74
CA ARG A 42 1.40 2.11 8.06
C ARG A 42 2.89 1.90 8.24
N GLN A 43 3.28 0.79 8.85
CA GLN A 43 4.69 0.47 9.05
C GLN A 43 5.43 0.26 7.73
N ASN A 44 4.71 -0.12 6.69
CA ASN A 44 5.29 -0.42 5.39
C ASN A 44 4.93 0.61 4.32
N GLN A 45 4.38 1.74 4.73
CA GLN A 45 3.93 2.78 3.82
C GLN A 45 5.05 3.28 2.91
N ASN A 46 6.27 3.32 3.40
CA ASN A 46 7.41 3.77 2.62
C ASN A 46 7.68 2.87 1.41
N GLN A 47 7.34 1.59 1.52
CA GLN A 47 7.50 0.67 0.38
C GLN A 47 6.54 1.03 -0.75
N ILE A 48 5.30 1.39 -0.39
CA ILE A 48 4.31 1.79 -1.37
C ILE A 48 4.73 3.10 -2.04
N ARG A 49 5.17 4.06 -1.23
CA ARG A 49 5.67 5.32 -1.74
C ARG A 49 6.82 5.11 -2.72
N TYR A 50 7.76 4.24 -2.36
CA TYR A 50 8.90 3.94 -3.21
C TYR A 50 8.45 3.43 -4.59
N CYS A 51 7.48 2.51 -4.61
CA CYS A 51 6.98 1.97 -5.86
C CYS A 51 6.46 3.07 -6.78
N TYR A 52 5.80 4.05 -6.20
CA TYR A 52 5.25 5.17 -6.96
C TYR A 52 6.34 6.15 -7.39
N GLU A 53 7.22 6.52 -6.45
CA GLU A 53 8.21 7.56 -6.71
C GLU A 53 9.22 7.16 -7.78
N VAL A 54 9.58 5.89 -7.83
CA VAL A 54 10.49 5.38 -8.85
C VAL A 54 9.90 5.60 -10.25
N GLN A 55 8.62 5.33 -10.41
CA GLN A 55 7.97 5.48 -11.71
C GLN A 55 7.63 6.95 -12.00
N LEU A 56 7.39 7.73 -10.96
CA LEU A 56 7.07 9.14 -11.12
C LEU A 56 8.24 9.89 -11.76
N GLN A 57 9.46 9.45 -11.50
CA GLN A 57 10.64 10.07 -12.12
C GLN A 57 10.64 9.89 -13.64
N LYS A 58 10.02 8.83 -14.11
CA LYS A 58 9.95 8.54 -15.55
C LYS A 58 8.72 9.14 -16.19
N GLN A 59 7.67 9.34 -15.42
CA GLN A 59 6.39 9.82 -15.91
C GLN A 59 5.82 10.77 -14.87
N GLN A 60 6.13 12.05 -15.01
CA GLN A 60 5.88 13.03 -13.95
C GLN A 60 4.41 13.32 -13.68
N ASP A 61 3.53 13.01 -14.62
CA ASP A 61 2.10 13.20 -14.45
C ASP A 61 1.39 11.93 -13.99
N LEU A 62 2.14 10.92 -13.60
CA LEU A 62 1.56 9.66 -13.16
C LEU A 62 0.80 9.85 -11.87
N GLU A 63 -0.47 9.48 -11.87
CA GLU A 63 -1.29 9.53 -10.66
C GLU A 63 -2.51 8.65 -10.85
N GLY A 64 -3.13 8.28 -9.74
CA GLY A 64 -4.34 7.49 -9.80
C GLY A 64 -4.54 6.66 -8.56
N ARG A 65 -5.53 5.78 -8.64
CA ARG A 65 -5.90 4.90 -7.54
C ARG A 65 -5.52 3.47 -7.89
N VAL A 66 -4.92 2.79 -6.91
CA VAL A 66 -4.57 1.38 -7.03
C VAL A 66 -5.19 0.65 -5.84
N LYS A 67 -6.05 -0.30 -6.11
CA LYS A 67 -6.73 -1.09 -5.09
C LYS A 67 -6.21 -2.51 -5.17
N ILE A 68 -5.64 -2.99 -4.08
CA ILE A 68 -5.04 -4.33 -4.01
C ILE A 68 -5.85 -5.18 -3.04
N LYS A 69 -6.06 -6.42 -3.43
CA LYS A 69 -6.71 -7.41 -2.59
C LYS A 69 -5.66 -8.45 -2.21
N TRP A 70 -5.58 -8.76 -0.91
CA TRP A 70 -4.68 -9.82 -0.49
C TRP A 70 -5.34 -10.66 0.60
N VAL A 71 -4.81 -11.86 0.75
CA VAL A 71 -5.30 -12.84 1.72
C VAL A 71 -4.19 -13.13 2.70
N ILE A 72 -4.52 -13.01 3.99
CA ILE A 72 -3.62 -13.33 5.09
C ILE A 72 -3.98 -14.74 5.55
N GLY A 73 -2.99 -15.62 5.53
CA GLY A 73 -3.22 -17.00 5.97
C GLY A 73 -3.18 -17.16 7.47
N GLY A 74 -3.40 -18.38 7.93
CA GLY A 74 -3.54 -18.68 9.34
C GLY A 74 -2.31 -18.39 10.19
N THR A 75 -1.14 -18.27 9.56
CA THR A 75 0.10 -17.93 10.27
C THR A 75 0.46 -16.46 10.18
N GLY A 76 -0.38 -15.64 9.51
CA GLY A 76 -0.11 -14.22 9.35
C GLY A 76 0.64 -13.87 8.07
N ASP A 77 1.05 -14.86 7.30
CA ASP A 77 1.72 -14.61 6.03
C ASP A 77 0.71 -14.25 4.95
N VAL A 78 1.12 -13.40 4.01
CA VAL A 78 0.29 -13.10 2.84
C VAL A 78 0.43 -14.28 1.87
N VAL A 79 -0.69 -14.96 1.63
CA VAL A 79 -0.68 -16.15 0.78
C VAL A 79 -1.11 -15.84 -0.65
N LYS A 80 -1.70 -14.67 -0.88
CA LYS A 80 -2.15 -14.26 -2.20
C LYS A 80 -2.28 -12.74 -2.23
N ALA A 81 -1.89 -12.13 -3.33
CA ALA A 81 -2.07 -10.69 -3.53
C ALA A 81 -2.31 -10.44 -5.01
N GLN A 82 -3.29 -9.60 -5.31
CA GLN A 82 -3.65 -9.31 -6.70
C GLN A 82 -4.25 -7.92 -6.82
N LEU A 83 -4.20 -7.39 -8.04
CA LEU A 83 -4.81 -6.12 -8.34
C LEU A 83 -6.33 -6.28 -8.35
N ALA A 84 -7.03 -5.42 -7.60
CA ALA A 84 -8.49 -5.41 -7.63
C ALA A 84 -9.00 -4.37 -8.61
N GLU A 85 -8.37 -3.19 -8.61
CA GLU A 85 -8.80 -2.10 -9.48
C GLU A 85 -7.67 -1.09 -9.60
N SER A 86 -7.53 -0.44 -10.76
CA SER A 86 -6.54 0.62 -10.91
C SER A 86 -7.02 1.64 -11.93
N THR A 87 -6.95 2.91 -11.55
CA THR A 87 -7.16 4.00 -12.49
C THR A 87 -5.83 4.54 -12.98
N MET A 88 -4.74 4.17 -12.32
CA MET A 88 -3.41 4.59 -12.71
C MET A 88 -2.92 3.90 -13.97
N LYS A 89 -3.29 2.63 -14.11
CA LYS A 89 -2.94 1.82 -15.27
C LYS A 89 -1.44 1.78 -15.52
N SER A 90 -0.69 1.61 -14.45
CA SER A 90 0.76 1.47 -14.52
C SER A 90 1.15 0.10 -13.97
N PRO A 91 1.38 -0.89 -14.84
CA PRO A 91 1.79 -2.21 -14.37
C PRO A 91 3.05 -2.18 -13.50
N ALA A 92 3.96 -1.25 -13.79
CA ALA A 92 5.18 -1.13 -13.01
C ALA A 92 4.89 -0.78 -11.56
N VAL A 93 4.00 0.18 -11.32
CA VAL A 93 3.63 0.56 -9.96
C VAL A 93 2.80 -0.56 -9.32
N GLU A 94 1.81 -1.06 -10.05
CA GLU A 94 0.89 -2.07 -9.52
C GLU A 94 1.62 -3.33 -9.10
N ASN A 95 2.49 -3.83 -9.96
CA ASN A 95 3.23 -5.06 -9.65
C ASN A 95 4.24 -4.85 -8.53
N CYS A 96 4.84 -3.66 -8.48
CA CYS A 96 5.76 -3.34 -7.40
C CYS A 96 5.03 -3.40 -6.05
N ILE A 97 3.84 -2.80 -5.98
CA ILE A 97 3.06 -2.80 -4.74
C ILE A 97 2.67 -4.23 -4.35
N ILE A 98 2.22 -5.03 -5.32
CA ILE A 98 1.84 -6.42 -5.06
C ILE A 98 3.03 -7.19 -4.48
N GLU A 99 4.22 -7.02 -5.05
CA GLU A 99 5.40 -7.71 -4.55
C GLU A 99 5.77 -7.29 -3.14
N LYS A 100 5.60 -6.00 -2.81
CA LYS A 100 5.88 -5.56 -1.45
C LYS A 100 4.91 -6.19 -0.46
N ILE A 101 3.61 -6.20 -0.81
CA ILE A 101 2.59 -6.75 0.08
C ILE A 101 2.83 -8.22 0.34
N ARG A 102 3.31 -8.95 -0.65
CA ARG A 102 3.60 -10.39 -0.48
C ARG A 102 4.62 -10.66 0.62
N GLY A 103 5.49 -9.69 0.90
CA GLY A 103 6.49 -9.85 1.95
C GLY A 103 6.05 -9.36 3.31
N TRP A 104 4.84 -8.83 3.43
CA TRP A 104 4.36 -8.29 4.71
C TRP A 104 3.95 -9.42 5.64
N LYS A 105 4.08 -9.13 6.94
CA LYS A 105 3.73 -10.09 7.98
C LYS A 105 2.69 -9.47 8.90
N PHE A 106 1.60 -10.18 9.08
CA PHE A 106 0.50 -9.75 9.94
C PHE A 106 0.43 -10.67 11.16
N PRO A 107 -0.29 -10.27 12.21
CA PRO A 107 -0.57 -11.20 13.29
C PRO A 107 -1.38 -12.38 12.76
N ALA A 108 -1.23 -13.53 13.39
CA ALA A 108 -2.02 -14.70 13.02
C ALA A 108 -3.49 -14.44 13.35
N PRO A 109 -4.41 -14.72 12.42
CA PRO A 109 -5.83 -14.56 12.72
C PRO A 109 -6.28 -15.48 13.83
N ALA A 110 -7.26 -15.03 14.62
CA ALA A 110 -7.84 -15.86 15.67
C ALA A 110 -8.46 -17.09 15.02
N GLY A 111 -8.20 -18.25 15.63
CA GLY A 111 -8.75 -19.51 15.14
C GLY A 111 -8.07 -20.07 13.91
N GLY A 112 -7.02 -19.44 13.43
CA GLY A 112 -6.25 -19.95 12.29
C GLY A 112 -6.93 -19.83 10.94
N GLY A 113 -7.99 -19.04 10.84
CA GLY A 113 -8.66 -18.82 9.56
C GLY A 113 -7.93 -17.82 8.68
N ILE A 114 -8.51 -17.53 7.53
CA ILE A 114 -7.92 -16.54 6.62
C ILE A 114 -8.59 -15.18 6.81
N VAL A 115 -7.87 -14.13 6.41
CA VAL A 115 -8.40 -12.77 6.42
C VAL A 115 -8.20 -12.19 5.03
N GLU A 116 -9.26 -11.61 4.48
CA GLU A 116 -9.19 -10.96 3.18
C GLU A 116 -9.19 -9.45 3.39
N VAL A 117 -8.26 -8.77 2.72
CA VAL A 117 -8.14 -7.31 2.81
C VAL A 117 -8.18 -6.73 1.42
N VAL A 118 -8.96 -5.68 1.25
CA VAL A 118 -8.93 -4.87 0.04
C VAL A 118 -8.61 -3.45 0.46
N TYR A 119 -7.51 -2.91 -0.03
CA TYR A 119 -7.05 -1.59 0.40
C TYR A 119 -6.79 -0.69 -0.81
N PRO A 120 -7.36 0.51 -0.81
CA PRO A 120 -7.17 1.47 -1.89
C PRO A 120 -6.06 2.47 -1.53
N TRP A 121 -5.11 2.64 -2.44
CA TRP A 121 -4.15 3.72 -2.36
C TRP A 121 -4.47 4.73 -3.45
N VAL A 122 -4.58 6.00 -3.08
CA VAL A 122 -4.63 7.06 -4.07
C VAL A 122 -3.26 7.73 -4.04
N LEU A 123 -2.58 7.67 -5.17
CA LEU A 123 -1.20 8.10 -5.30
C LEU A 123 -1.15 9.28 -6.25
N LYS A 124 -0.61 10.39 -5.76
CA LYS A 124 -0.44 11.55 -6.59
C LYS A 124 0.71 12.38 -6.05
N ALA A 125 1.37 13.10 -6.94
CA ALA A 125 2.41 14.02 -6.56
C ALA A 125 1.78 15.28 -5.97
N SER A 126 2.41 15.83 -4.96
CA SER A 126 1.93 17.08 -4.35
C SER A 126 2.69 18.29 -4.91
#